data_9cf4af260fefac6a18217762786b5a6d
#
_entry.id   9cf4af260fefac6a18217762786b5a6d
#
_cell.length_a   1.000
_cell.length_b   1.000
_cell.length_c   1.000
_cell.angle_alpha   90.00
_cell.angle_beta   90.00
_cell.angle_gamma   90.00
#
_symmetry.space_group_name_H-M   'P 1'
#
loop_
_entity.id
_entity.type
_entity.pdbx_description
1 polymer ?
#
loop_
_entity_poly.entity_id
_entity_poly.type
_entity_poly.pdbx_seq_one_letter_code
_entity_poly.pdbx_strand_id
1 'polypeptide(L)'
;MTLPAPYPPLVSGGDGLDRYPVEPAPLATRMAALYGVGADQVLPTRGLTHGLELVWRLAARDGLKVQAPDAEPYQRVAILYARPAAKADTAAVVIRALGSPEAVAEMAERVAPALLVVDEGLVEFAEAPSAAAVVKGHANLIVLRSLSLAYGLAGARVGAAVAQAQTLARLASVLEPYALPEVSVRLALQALDPSRMMETAERITGVRRERARVAEALSRIMALEAGVGPVIIAKPSDPAGVVEALRRYGLAADPAGERVRLPVSLKPEVNDRLLAALGAASPAARRNRTGQAIRDTKETRIVCAVDLDSVGPVKIETGVGFFDHMIEQVAAHGGFSIRLSCEGDLHIDPHHTIEDCAIALGQALKQALGERRGIGRYGFVLPMDEAEASVSIDLSGRPYPVFEGAFATPMLGDYRTDLTAHVVRSLAENLGAAIHVRVTGDDDHHKTEAVFKALGRALRQAIRVEGDVVPSTKGLL
;
A
#
# COMPACT_ATOMS: atom_id res chain seq x y z
N MET A 1 -3.15 1.80 39.56
CA MET A 1 -4.43 1.18 39.22
C MET A 1 -5.37 2.30 38.80
N THR A 2 -5.69 2.39 37.52
CA THR A 2 -6.59 3.43 36.97
C THR A 2 -8.03 3.00 37.25
N LEU A 3 -8.79 3.82 37.98
CA LEU A 3 -10.20 3.56 38.23
C LEU A 3 -11.01 3.73 36.95
N PRO A 4 -11.96 2.84 36.63
CA PRO A 4 -12.90 3.02 35.54
C PRO A 4 -13.83 4.21 35.80
N ALA A 5 -14.37 4.81 34.72
CA ALA A 5 -15.47 5.74 34.87
C ALA A 5 -16.68 5.04 35.53
N PRO A 6 -17.52 5.76 36.29
CA PRO A 6 -18.67 5.15 36.99
C PRO A 6 -19.77 4.63 36.06
N TYR A 7 -19.72 5.00 34.79
CA TYR A 7 -20.69 4.62 33.76
C TYR A 7 -20.00 4.14 32.48
N PRO A 8 -20.56 3.13 31.78
CA PRO A 8 -20.07 2.76 30.45
C PRO A 8 -20.30 3.90 29.45
N PRO A 9 -19.52 3.94 28.34
CA PRO A 9 -19.73 4.93 27.30
C PRO A 9 -21.12 4.83 26.68
N LEU A 10 -21.78 5.96 26.46
CA LEU A 10 -23.09 6.04 25.81
C LEU A 10 -23.03 6.10 24.28
N VAL A 11 -21.84 5.83 23.71
CA VAL A 11 -21.59 5.88 22.26
C VAL A 11 -21.29 4.49 21.70
N SER A 12 -21.75 4.22 20.48
CA SER A 12 -21.46 2.96 19.80
C SER A 12 -19.95 2.82 19.54
N GLY A 13 -19.39 1.63 19.75
CA GLY A 13 -17.96 1.36 19.60
C GLY A 13 -17.08 1.97 20.68
N GLY A 14 -17.68 2.39 21.79
CA GLY A 14 -16.98 3.00 22.92
C GLY A 14 -16.39 2.00 23.93
N ASP A 15 -16.30 0.72 23.60
CA ASP A 15 -15.77 -0.30 24.50
C ASP A 15 -14.35 0.05 24.97
N GLY A 16 -14.15 0.04 26.29
CA GLY A 16 -12.88 0.38 26.92
C GLY A 16 -12.61 1.88 27.10
N LEU A 17 -13.51 2.79 26.63
CA LEU A 17 -13.37 4.23 26.82
C LEU A 17 -13.77 4.70 28.22
N ASP A 18 -14.32 3.81 29.02
CA ASP A 18 -14.62 4.00 30.45
C ASP A 18 -13.38 3.91 31.36
N ARG A 19 -12.19 3.67 30.78
CA ARG A 19 -10.94 3.52 31.50
C ARG A 19 -9.86 4.44 30.94
N TYR A 20 -8.95 4.87 31.80
CA TYR A 20 -7.74 5.54 31.33
C TYR A 20 -6.89 4.58 30.51
N PRO A 21 -6.29 5.04 29.39
CA PRO A 21 -5.40 4.20 28.59
C PRO A 21 -4.25 3.66 29.44
N VAL A 22 -3.86 2.43 29.18
CA VAL A 22 -2.63 1.84 29.71
C VAL A 22 -1.45 2.15 28.78
N GLU A 23 -0.22 1.93 29.25
CA GLU A 23 0.95 2.02 28.39
C GLU A 23 0.78 1.09 27.17
N PRO A 24 0.99 1.61 25.93
CA PRO A 24 0.69 0.86 24.71
C PRO A 24 1.81 -0.13 24.34
N ALA A 25 2.20 -1.02 25.27
CA ALA A 25 3.26 -2.01 25.05
C ALA A 25 3.00 -2.91 23.83
N PRO A 26 1.77 -3.41 23.57
CA PRO A 26 1.49 -4.16 22.34
C PRO A 26 1.74 -3.35 21.07
N LEU A 27 1.43 -2.05 21.07
CA LEU A 27 1.70 -1.16 19.94
C LEU A 27 3.20 -0.93 19.76
N ALA A 28 3.95 -0.71 20.86
CA ALA A 28 5.40 -0.57 20.80
C ALA A 28 6.06 -1.82 20.20
N THR A 29 5.63 -3.01 20.63
CA THR A 29 6.11 -4.30 20.07
C THR A 29 5.80 -4.42 18.57
N ARG A 30 4.59 -4.07 18.14
CA ARG A 30 4.20 -4.12 16.73
C ARG A 30 5.00 -3.12 15.88
N MET A 31 5.18 -1.90 16.37
CA MET A 31 6.02 -0.88 15.71
C MET A 31 7.48 -1.28 15.66
N ALA A 32 8.02 -1.90 16.72
CA ALA A 32 9.39 -2.39 16.75
C ALA A 32 9.65 -3.44 15.66
N ALA A 33 8.73 -4.39 15.49
CA ALA A 33 8.78 -5.37 14.40
C ALA A 33 8.76 -4.69 13.01
N LEU A 34 7.89 -3.67 12.83
CA LEU A 34 7.81 -2.89 11.60
C LEU A 34 9.12 -2.14 11.28
N TYR A 35 9.79 -1.58 12.30
CA TYR A 35 10.99 -0.75 12.13
C TYR A 35 12.29 -1.54 12.23
N GLY A 36 12.23 -2.84 12.52
CA GLY A 36 13.41 -3.70 12.64
C GLY A 36 14.28 -3.42 13.87
N VAL A 37 13.66 -2.98 14.99
CA VAL A 37 14.32 -2.61 16.25
C VAL A 37 13.75 -3.37 17.44
N GLY A 38 14.35 -3.24 18.63
CA GLY A 38 13.80 -3.79 19.87
C GLY A 38 12.57 -3.02 20.37
N ALA A 39 11.69 -3.68 21.12
CA ALA A 39 10.51 -3.03 21.69
C ALA A 39 10.87 -1.92 22.70
N ASP A 40 11.99 -2.05 23.38
CA ASP A 40 12.59 -1.06 24.28
C ASP A 40 13.20 0.16 23.54
N GLN A 41 13.29 0.08 22.24
CA GLN A 41 13.77 1.14 21.34
C GLN A 41 12.64 1.93 20.67
N VAL A 42 11.40 1.74 21.07
CA VAL A 42 10.23 2.41 20.49
C VAL A 42 9.38 3.07 21.56
N LEU A 43 9.19 4.37 21.47
CA LEU A 43 8.23 5.15 22.25
C LEU A 43 7.07 5.58 21.36
N PRO A 44 5.88 4.99 21.48
CA PRO A 44 4.71 5.44 20.75
C PRO A 44 4.32 6.88 21.12
N THR A 45 3.96 7.69 20.11
CA THR A 45 3.63 9.12 20.26
C THR A 45 2.33 9.48 19.56
N ARG A 46 1.73 10.64 19.89
CA ARG A 46 0.58 11.22 19.16
C ARG A 46 1.00 11.78 17.79
N GLY A 47 1.55 10.91 16.94
CA GLY A 47 2.14 11.28 15.67
C GLY A 47 3.51 11.94 15.81
N LEU A 48 4.11 12.25 14.67
CA LEU A 48 5.44 12.83 14.56
C LEU A 48 5.57 14.16 15.33
N THR A 49 4.58 15.04 15.22
CA THR A 49 4.60 16.36 15.89
C THR A 49 4.77 16.23 17.40
N HIS A 50 4.12 15.25 18.03
CA HIS A 50 4.30 14.98 19.44
C HIS A 50 5.73 14.52 19.78
N GLY A 51 6.35 13.72 18.93
CA GLY A 51 7.77 13.37 19.08
C GLY A 51 8.67 14.61 19.06
N LEU A 52 8.39 15.56 18.16
CA LEU A 52 9.05 16.86 18.13
C LEU A 52 8.80 17.64 19.42
N GLU A 53 7.55 17.75 19.88
CA GLU A 53 7.20 18.43 21.14
C GLU A 53 7.99 17.91 22.32
N LEU A 54 8.16 16.60 22.45
CA LEU A 54 8.96 15.98 23.52
C LEU A 54 10.42 16.43 23.47
N VAL A 55 11.00 16.58 22.28
CA VAL A 55 12.36 17.09 22.09
C VAL A 55 12.47 18.53 22.59
N TRP A 56 11.51 19.40 22.22
CA TRP A 56 11.49 20.81 22.68
C TRP A 56 11.25 20.91 24.18
N ARG A 57 10.36 20.11 24.76
CA ARG A 57 10.12 20.07 26.22
C ARG A 57 11.39 19.63 26.98
N LEU A 58 12.09 18.62 26.47
CA LEU A 58 13.35 18.14 27.03
C LEU A 58 14.42 19.25 27.01
N ALA A 59 14.60 19.89 25.85
CA ALA A 59 15.55 20.98 25.68
C ALA A 59 15.20 22.18 26.61
N ALA A 60 13.92 22.56 26.68
CA ALA A 60 13.46 23.64 27.54
C ALA A 60 13.69 23.36 29.03
N ARG A 61 13.47 22.12 29.49
CA ARG A 61 13.78 21.69 30.85
C ARG A 61 15.27 21.82 31.18
N ASP A 62 16.12 21.46 30.22
CA ASP A 62 17.57 21.48 30.41
C ASP A 62 18.19 22.88 30.10
N GLY A 63 17.38 23.88 29.72
CA GLY A 63 17.79 25.24 29.42
C GLY A 63 18.62 25.37 28.14
N LEU A 64 18.42 24.47 27.17
CA LEU A 64 19.16 24.34 25.94
C LEU A 64 18.34 24.73 24.69
N LYS A 65 19.01 24.91 23.55
CA LYS A 65 18.37 25.28 22.26
C LYS A 65 18.10 24.07 21.38
N VAL A 66 17.08 24.15 20.52
CA VAL A 66 16.84 23.22 19.43
C VAL A 66 17.06 23.96 18.10
N GLN A 67 17.91 23.41 17.24
CA GLN A 67 18.06 23.83 15.86
C GLN A 67 17.14 22.98 14.97
N ALA A 68 16.31 23.61 14.16
CA ALA A 68 15.37 22.89 13.31
C ALA A 68 15.17 23.65 11.98
N PRO A 69 14.64 22.99 10.93
CA PRO A 69 14.29 23.64 9.67
C PRO A 69 13.28 24.78 9.86
N ASP A 70 13.43 25.85 9.07
CA ASP A 70 12.49 26.96 9.03
C ASP A 70 11.27 26.61 8.16
N ALA A 71 10.45 25.70 8.66
CA ALA A 71 9.28 25.16 7.98
C ALA A 71 8.27 24.55 8.97
N GLU A 72 7.01 24.39 8.54
CA GLU A 72 6.03 23.61 9.28
C GLU A 72 6.38 22.09 9.23
N PRO A 73 6.18 21.33 10.30
CA PRO A 73 5.56 21.73 11.58
C PRO A 73 6.54 22.27 12.63
N TYR A 74 7.84 22.39 12.31
CA TYR A 74 8.90 22.71 13.27
C TYR A 74 8.74 24.11 13.87
N GLN A 75 8.41 25.11 13.04
CA GLN A 75 8.17 26.49 13.48
C GLN A 75 7.03 26.54 14.52
N ARG A 76 5.91 25.86 14.27
CA ARG A 76 4.77 25.83 15.18
C ARG A 76 5.13 25.22 16.53
N VAL A 77 5.87 24.12 16.53
CA VAL A 77 6.37 23.50 17.76
C VAL A 77 7.34 24.43 18.50
N ALA A 78 8.24 25.08 17.78
CA ALA A 78 9.16 26.04 18.37
C ALA A 78 8.42 27.20 19.04
N ILE A 79 7.40 27.79 18.39
CA ILE A 79 6.58 28.87 18.96
C ILE A 79 5.93 28.42 20.28
N LEU A 80 5.41 27.20 20.36
CA LEU A 80 4.68 26.71 21.52
C LEU A 80 5.57 26.31 22.69
N TYR A 81 6.75 25.76 22.41
CA TYR A 81 7.58 25.09 23.41
C TYR A 81 8.98 25.70 23.59
N ALA A 82 9.49 26.51 22.66
CA ALA A 82 10.76 27.17 22.83
C ALA A 82 10.72 28.12 24.03
N ARG A 83 11.75 28.05 24.86
CA ARG A 83 11.97 28.98 25.99
C ARG A 83 13.27 29.75 25.72
N PRO A 84 13.41 30.94 26.33
CA PRO A 84 14.70 31.62 26.33
C PRO A 84 15.75 30.63 26.89
N ALA A 85 16.75 30.31 26.10
CA ALA A 85 17.78 29.37 26.53
C ALA A 85 18.71 30.06 27.52
N ALA A 86 18.93 29.42 28.67
CA ALA A 86 19.89 29.90 29.66
C ALA A 86 21.34 29.64 29.24
N LYS A 87 21.54 28.68 28.32
CA LYS A 87 22.85 28.28 27.78
C LYS A 87 22.87 28.50 26.27
N ALA A 88 24.07 28.80 25.74
CA ALA A 88 24.25 28.93 24.30
C ALA A 88 24.25 27.56 23.56
N ASP A 89 24.43 26.47 24.31
CA ASP A 89 24.61 25.12 23.77
C ASP A 89 23.32 24.59 23.10
N THR A 90 23.52 23.81 22.06
CA THR A 90 22.44 23.15 21.34
C THR A 90 22.12 21.79 21.97
N ALA A 91 20.85 21.56 22.34
CA ALA A 91 20.38 20.28 22.86
C ALA A 91 20.08 19.27 21.78
N ALA A 92 19.56 19.74 20.65
CA ALA A 92 19.15 18.89 19.54
C ALA A 92 19.26 19.63 18.20
N VAL A 93 19.60 18.89 17.18
CA VAL A 93 19.54 19.29 15.77
C VAL A 93 18.46 18.45 15.09
N VAL A 94 17.42 19.08 14.58
CA VAL A 94 16.34 18.42 13.84
C VAL A 94 16.62 18.54 12.35
N ILE A 95 16.58 17.41 11.66
CA ILE A 95 16.71 17.37 10.21
C ILE A 95 15.54 16.60 9.59
N ARG A 96 15.14 17.01 8.39
CA ARG A 96 14.29 16.24 7.54
C ARG A 96 15.19 15.49 6.56
N ALA A 97 15.52 14.24 6.88
CA ALA A 97 16.42 13.45 6.08
C ALA A 97 15.73 12.23 5.51
N LEU A 98 15.86 12.07 4.21
CA LEU A 98 15.57 10.83 3.48
C LEU A 98 16.88 10.41 2.82
N GLY A 99 17.94 10.34 3.64
CA GLY A 99 19.29 9.98 3.23
C GLY A 99 19.64 8.53 3.60
N SER A 100 20.86 8.11 3.26
CA SER A 100 21.32 6.80 3.68
C SER A 100 21.54 6.76 5.21
N PRO A 101 21.33 5.60 5.85
CA PRO A 101 21.59 5.42 7.27
C PRO A 101 23.04 5.81 7.67
N GLU A 102 24.02 5.59 6.77
CA GLU A 102 25.41 5.93 6.98
C GLU A 102 25.62 7.44 7.10
N ALA A 103 24.99 8.23 6.21
CA ALA A 103 25.06 9.68 6.27
C ALA A 103 24.41 10.24 7.56
N VAL A 104 23.35 9.59 8.04
CA VAL A 104 22.72 9.93 9.32
C VAL A 104 23.64 9.57 10.49
N ALA A 105 24.31 8.42 10.43
CA ALA A 105 25.29 8.00 11.45
C ALA A 105 26.46 9.00 11.56
N GLU A 106 27.07 9.37 10.45
CA GLU A 106 28.13 10.39 10.41
C GLU A 106 27.68 11.74 10.97
N MET A 107 26.43 12.12 10.69
CA MET A 107 25.85 13.35 11.24
C MET A 107 25.62 13.25 12.74
N ALA A 108 25.18 12.10 13.25
CA ALA A 108 25.00 11.87 14.69
C ALA A 108 26.32 12.00 15.45
N GLU A 109 27.40 11.46 14.91
CA GLU A 109 28.74 11.62 15.48
C GLU A 109 29.18 13.09 15.48
N ARG A 110 28.96 13.82 14.38
CA ARG A 110 29.36 15.22 14.22
C ARG A 110 28.66 16.17 15.18
N VAL A 111 27.38 15.93 15.50
CA VAL A 111 26.61 16.81 16.39
C VAL A 111 26.69 16.42 17.86
N ALA A 112 27.29 15.28 18.18
CA ALA A 112 27.44 14.83 19.56
C ALA A 112 28.15 15.90 20.43
N PRO A 113 27.70 16.11 21.69
CA PRO A 113 26.73 15.34 22.46
C PRO A 113 25.26 15.76 22.24
N ALA A 114 24.97 16.71 21.35
CA ALA A 114 23.61 17.09 21.03
C ALA A 114 22.84 15.92 20.41
N LEU A 115 21.52 15.88 20.61
CA LEU A 115 20.65 14.89 19.95
C LEU A 115 20.54 15.21 18.46
N LEU A 116 20.67 14.21 17.61
CA LEU A 116 20.22 14.26 16.24
C LEU A 116 18.80 13.71 16.15
N VAL A 117 17.86 14.53 15.68
CA VAL A 117 16.47 14.14 15.50
C VAL A 117 16.14 14.11 14.01
N VAL A 118 15.82 12.93 13.51
CA VAL A 118 15.53 12.70 12.09
C VAL A 118 14.03 12.55 11.88
N ASP A 119 13.44 13.47 11.10
CA ASP A 119 12.04 13.37 10.67
C ASP A 119 11.94 12.42 9.47
N GLU A 120 11.46 11.21 9.71
CA GLU A 120 11.16 10.19 8.73
C GLU A 120 9.65 9.97 8.54
N GLY A 121 8.83 10.99 8.71
CA GLY A 121 7.38 10.88 8.54
C GLY A 121 6.90 10.48 7.14
N LEU A 122 7.80 10.46 6.16
CA LEU A 122 7.52 10.08 4.77
C LEU A 122 8.43 8.96 4.24
N VAL A 123 9.21 8.31 5.10
CA VAL A 123 10.22 7.32 4.65
C VAL A 123 9.60 6.12 3.93
N GLU A 124 8.38 5.73 4.26
CA GLU A 124 7.66 4.64 3.56
C GLU A 124 7.46 4.94 2.06
N PHE A 125 7.43 6.21 1.68
CA PHE A 125 7.34 6.63 0.27
C PHE A 125 8.70 6.85 -0.39
N ALA A 126 9.82 6.77 0.36
CA ALA A 126 11.16 6.85 -0.18
C ALA A 126 11.64 5.46 -0.66
N GLU A 127 12.65 5.45 -1.52
CA GLU A 127 13.35 4.23 -1.91
C GLU A 127 14.60 3.97 -1.05
N ALA A 128 14.79 4.82 -0.03
CA ALA A 128 15.93 4.74 0.88
C ALA A 128 15.57 3.96 2.15
N PRO A 129 16.54 3.22 2.72
CA PRO A 129 16.33 2.56 4.01
C PRO A 129 16.19 3.59 5.14
N SER A 130 15.52 3.20 6.21
CA SER A 130 15.31 4.05 7.39
C SER A 130 16.59 4.16 8.24
N ALA A 131 16.85 5.34 8.79
CA ALA A 131 17.88 5.58 9.78
C ALA A 131 17.65 4.82 11.10
N ALA A 132 16.47 4.22 11.31
CA ALA A 132 16.21 3.32 12.44
C ALA A 132 17.21 2.15 12.47
N ALA A 133 17.74 1.74 11.31
CA ALA A 133 18.76 0.68 11.20
C ALA A 133 20.06 0.98 11.99
N VAL A 134 20.43 2.25 12.15
CA VAL A 134 21.69 2.65 12.82
C VAL A 134 21.50 3.16 14.26
N VAL A 135 20.27 3.16 14.77
CA VAL A 135 19.95 3.62 16.14
C VAL A 135 20.79 2.89 17.21
N LYS A 136 21.04 1.60 17.03
CA LYS A 136 21.83 0.81 18.00
C LYS A 136 23.23 1.37 18.23
N GLY A 137 23.87 1.95 17.20
CA GLY A 137 25.22 2.50 17.27
C GLY A 137 25.31 3.91 17.86
N HIS A 138 24.20 4.67 17.92
CA HIS A 138 24.23 6.10 18.18
C HIS A 138 23.24 6.49 19.29
N ALA A 139 23.74 6.67 20.51
CA ALA A 139 22.94 7.00 21.69
C ALA A 139 22.26 8.38 21.60
N ASN A 140 22.76 9.28 20.75
CA ASN A 140 22.23 10.61 20.52
C ASN A 140 21.29 10.70 19.30
N LEU A 141 20.94 9.55 18.67
CA LEU A 141 20.05 9.53 17.50
C LEU A 141 18.60 9.22 17.92
N ILE A 142 17.68 10.05 17.44
CA ILE A 142 16.21 9.83 17.55
C ILE A 142 15.64 9.88 16.13
N VAL A 143 14.93 8.83 15.74
CA VAL A 143 14.20 8.77 14.45
C VAL A 143 12.71 8.88 14.74
N LEU A 144 12.05 9.88 14.16
CA LEU A 144 10.62 10.10 14.29
C LEU A 144 9.86 9.49 13.12
N ARG A 145 8.90 8.61 13.45
CA ARG A 145 8.08 7.85 12.50
C ARG A 145 6.61 8.22 12.62
N SER A 146 5.84 8.02 11.56
CA SER A 146 4.43 8.38 11.51
C SER A 146 3.59 7.32 10.82
N LEU A 147 2.42 6.99 11.37
CA LEU A 147 1.43 6.15 10.70
C LEU A 147 0.38 6.99 9.93
N SER A 148 0.55 8.31 9.86
CA SER A 148 -0.48 9.20 9.32
C SER A 148 -0.78 8.98 7.85
N LEU A 149 0.23 8.97 6.97
CA LEU A 149 0.02 8.96 5.52
C LEU A 149 0.10 7.58 4.91
N ALA A 150 1.15 6.83 5.20
CA ALA A 150 1.34 5.48 4.65
C ALA A 150 0.27 4.49 5.11
N TYR A 151 -0.19 4.63 6.36
CA TYR A 151 -1.19 3.76 6.97
C TYR A 151 -2.60 4.37 7.02
N GLY A 152 -2.82 5.55 6.46
CA GLY A 152 -4.12 6.21 6.42
C GLY A 152 -4.64 6.68 7.79
N LEU A 153 -3.78 6.84 8.79
CA LEU A 153 -4.15 7.15 10.18
C LEU A 153 -3.89 8.62 10.57
N ALA A 154 -3.97 9.55 9.62
CA ALA A 154 -3.73 10.98 9.91
C ALA A 154 -4.62 11.52 11.04
N GLY A 155 -5.90 11.12 11.08
CA GLY A 155 -6.86 11.51 12.12
C GLY A 155 -6.66 10.78 13.45
N ALA A 156 -6.09 9.58 13.46
CA ALA A 156 -5.84 8.81 14.68
C ALA A 156 -4.63 9.31 15.49
N ARG A 157 -3.78 10.15 14.89
CA ARG A 157 -2.62 10.76 15.55
C ARG A 157 -1.69 9.74 16.20
N VAL A 158 -1.11 8.81 15.41
CA VAL A 158 -0.17 7.79 15.91
C VAL A 158 1.16 7.87 15.16
N GLY A 159 2.25 7.81 15.90
CA GLY A 159 3.63 7.78 15.44
C GLY A 159 4.53 7.18 16.51
N ALA A 160 5.83 7.30 16.31
CA ALA A 160 6.82 6.81 17.25
C ALA A 160 8.10 7.65 17.24
N ALA A 161 8.78 7.70 18.38
CA ALA A 161 10.20 7.99 18.48
C ALA A 161 10.95 6.66 18.60
N VAL A 162 11.96 6.47 17.76
CA VAL A 162 12.85 5.30 17.74
C VAL A 162 14.24 5.76 18.15
N ALA A 163 14.76 5.22 19.25
CA ALA A 163 16.08 5.56 19.79
C ALA A 163 16.59 4.46 20.72
N GLN A 164 17.77 4.57 21.25
CA GLN A 164 18.22 3.69 22.33
C GLN A 164 17.35 3.87 23.59
N ALA A 165 17.17 2.82 24.37
CA ALA A 165 16.32 2.81 25.57
C ALA A 165 16.63 3.96 26.54
N GLN A 166 17.91 4.24 26.77
CA GLN A 166 18.37 5.35 27.63
C GLN A 166 17.89 6.72 27.11
N THR A 167 17.94 6.95 25.80
CA THR A 167 17.49 8.20 25.17
C THR A 167 15.96 8.31 25.18
N LEU A 168 15.26 7.19 25.00
CA LEU A 168 13.80 7.16 25.14
C LEU A 168 13.36 7.42 26.57
N ALA A 169 14.08 6.93 27.59
CA ALA A 169 13.79 7.23 28.99
C ALA A 169 13.86 8.73 29.30
N ARG A 170 14.80 9.47 28.66
CA ARG A 170 14.87 10.93 28.76
C ARG A 170 13.65 11.60 28.13
N LEU A 171 13.21 11.15 26.96
CA LEU A 171 11.99 11.66 26.31
C LEU A 171 10.73 11.32 27.14
N ALA A 172 10.65 10.10 27.66
CA ALA A 172 9.53 9.66 28.50
C ALA A 172 9.40 10.49 29.80
N SER A 173 10.52 11.04 30.32
CA SER A 173 10.50 11.89 31.52
C SER A 173 9.77 13.22 31.34
N VAL A 174 9.47 13.63 30.10
CA VAL A 174 8.69 14.83 29.75
C VAL A 174 7.39 14.50 29.04
N LEU A 175 7.04 13.21 28.96
CA LEU A 175 5.79 12.71 28.38
C LEU A 175 4.66 12.94 29.39
N GLU A 176 3.52 13.43 28.93
CA GLU A 176 2.32 13.51 29.74
C GLU A 176 1.71 12.12 30.02
N PRO A 177 1.08 11.92 31.18
CA PRO A 177 0.33 10.69 31.46
C PRO A 177 -0.77 10.47 30.41
N TYR A 178 -0.99 9.20 30.06
CA TYR A 178 -2.08 8.80 29.15
C TYR A 178 -2.01 9.46 27.76
N ALA A 179 -0.81 9.63 27.25
CA ALA A 179 -0.54 10.39 26.02
C ALA A 179 -1.29 9.87 24.78
N LEU A 180 -1.55 8.56 24.67
CA LEU A 180 -2.23 7.95 23.53
C LEU A 180 -3.65 7.49 23.92
N PRO A 181 -4.69 7.98 23.21
CA PRO A 181 -6.05 7.49 23.38
C PRO A 181 -6.18 6.01 22.99
N GLU A 182 -7.00 5.26 23.73
CA GLU A 182 -7.24 3.84 23.49
C GLU A 182 -7.74 3.56 22.06
N VAL A 183 -8.62 4.40 21.52
CA VAL A 183 -9.11 4.27 20.13
C VAL A 183 -7.96 4.38 19.12
N SER A 184 -7.03 5.30 19.35
CA SER A 184 -5.85 5.47 18.48
C SER A 184 -4.95 4.24 18.50
N VAL A 185 -4.73 3.66 19.67
CA VAL A 185 -3.93 2.43 19.85
C VAL A 185 -4.59 1.27 19.11
N ARG A 186 -5.90 1.06 19.28
CA ARG A 186 -6.64 -0.02 18.60
C ARG A 186 -6.59 0.12 17.09
N LEU A 187 -6.83 1.32 16.55
CA LEU A 187 -6.75 1.57 15.10
C LEU A 187 -5.35 1.33 14.55
N ALA A 188 -4.32 1.73 15.29
CA ALA A 188 -2.94 1.48 14.89
C ALA A 188 -2.60 0.00 14.87
N LEU A 189 -3.01 -0.78 15.89
CA LEU A 189 -2.81 -2.23 15.93
C LEU A 189 -3.50 -2.92 14.76
N GLN A 190 -4.73 -2.51 14.40
CA GLN A 190 -5.45 -3.04 13.24
C GLN A 190 -4.75 -2.69 11.92
N ALA A 191 -4.23 -1.47 11.77
CA ALA A 191 -3.52 -1.05 10.56
C ALA A 191 -2.16 -1.75 10.39
N LEU A 192 -1.52 -2.10 11.51
CA LEU A 192 -0.24 -2.81 11.55
C LEU A 192 -0.40 -4.33 11.62
N ASP A 193 -1.61 -4.85 11.41
CA ASP A 193 -1.83 -6.29 11.34
C ASP A 193 -1.01 -6.88 10.17
N PRO A 194 -0.28 -7.99 10.35
CA PRO A 194 0.52 -8.61 9.30
C PRO A 194 -0.27 -8.92 8.03
N SER A 195 -1.55 -9.29 8.16
CA SER A 195 -2.43 -9.56 7.02
C SER A 195 -2.68 -8.33 6.12
N ARG A 196 -2.49 -7.11 6.65
CA ARG A 196 -2.67 -5.85 5.92
C ARG A 196 -1.40 -5.24 5.35
N MET A 197 -0.24 -5.81 5.67
CA MET A 197 1.05 -5.23 5.24
C MET A 197 1.18 -5.20 3.73
N MET A 198 0.67 -6.21 3.03
CA MET A 198 0.68 -6.26 1.57
C MET A 198 -0.20 -5.15 0.96
N GLU A 199 -1.42 -4.97 1.46
CA GLU A 199 -2.31 -3.89 1.03
C GLU A 199 -1.67 -2.50 1.23
N THR A 200 -1.01 -2.31 2.37
CA THR A 200 -0.30 -1.05 2.66
C THR A 200 0.85 -0.81 1.68
N ALA A 201 1.65 -1.83 1.36
CA ALA A 201 2.74 -1.74 0.40
C ALA A 201 2.23 -1.40 -1.02
N GLU A 202 1.11 -1.99 -1.43
CA GLU A 202 0.47 -1.69 -2.72
C GLU A 202 -0.04 -0.24 -2.78
N ARG A 203 -0.67 0.25 -1.72
CA ARG A 203 -1.11 1.65 -1.63
C ARG A 203 0.07 2.63 -1.72
N ILE A 204 1.18 2.35 -1.02
CA ILE A 204 2.39 3.17 -1.07
C ILE A 204 2.95 3.18 -2.50
N THR A 205 3.05 2.02 -3.15
CA THR A 205 3.53 1.89 -4.53
C THR A 205 2.61 2.63 -5.51
N GLY A 206 1.30 2.54 -5.33
CA GLY A 206 0.31 3.28 -6.12
C GLY A 206 0.49 4.79 -6.00
N VAL A 207 0.67 5.30 -4.79
CA VAL A 207 0.92 6.74 -4.55
C VAL A 207 2.24 7.18 -5.19
N ARG A 208 3.31 6.39 -5.08
CA ARG A 208 4.59 6.71 -5.74
C ARG A 208 4.43 6.85 -7.25
N ARG A 209 3.74 5.91 -7.87
CA ARG A 209 3.48 5.90 -9.31
C ARG A 209 2.66 7.12 -9.74
N GLU A 210 1.55 7.39 -9.07
CA GLU A 210 0.71 8.56 -9.35
C GLU A 210 1.46 9.87 -9.13
N ARG A 211 2.29 9.95 -8.07
CA ARG A 211 3.14 11.11 -7.85
C ARG A 211 4.12 11.34 -9.00
N ALA A 212 4.77 10.30 -9.49
CA ALA A 212 5.70 10.41 -10.62
C ALA A 212 4.97 10.90 -11.89
N ARG A 213 3.78 10.34 -12.19
CA ARG A 213 2.93 10.73 -13.32
C ARG A 213 2.52 12.20 -13.24
N VAL A 214 2.01 12.63 -12.10
CA VAL A 214 1.55 14.01 -11.88
C VAL A 214 2.74 14.98 -11.92
N ALA A 215 3.87 14.63 -11.30
CA ALA A 215 5.06 15.45 -11.31
C ALA A 215 5.62 15.63 -12.73
N GLU A 216 5.64 14.57 -13.54
CA GLU A 216 6.05 14.64 -14.95
C GLU A 216 5.18 15.64 -15.74
N ALA A 217 3.85 15.55 -15.60
CA ALA A 217 2.93 16.46 -16.29
C ALA A 217 3.12 17.91 -15.82
N LEU A 218 3.21 18.15 -14.51
CA LEU A 218 3.36 19.48 -13.94
C LEU A 218 4.73 20.12 -14.23
N SER A 219 5.80 19.33 -14.32
CA SER A 219 7.14 19.85 -14.62
C SER A 219 7.26 20.54 -15.96
N ARG A 220 6.30 20.31 -16.86
CA ARG A 220 6.21 20.97 -18.20
C ARG A 220 5.64 22.40 -18.13
N ILE A 221 4.97 22.74 -17.04
CA ILE A 221 4.26 24.02 -16.88
C ILE A 221 4.72 24.82 -15.66
N MET A 222 5.38 24.22 -14.70
CA MET A 222 5.89 24.91 -13.50
C MET A 222 7.08 24.20 -12.88
N ALA A 223 7.89 24.93 -12.12
CA ALA A 223 9.00 24.36 -11.38
C ALA A 223 8.50 23.56 -10.15
N LEU A 224 9.12 22.40 -9.91
CA LEU A 224 8.81 21.51 -8.79
C LEU A 224 10.03 21.36 -7.89
N GLU A 225 9.79 21.24 -6.59
CA GLU A 225 10.84 20.82 -5.63
C GLU A 225 10.93 19.29 -5.58
N ALA A 226 12.15 18.80 -5.36
CA ALA A 226 12.35 17.40 -5.05
C ALA A 226 11.62 17.03 -3.75
N GLY A 227 11.07 15.83 -3.68
CA GLY A 227 10.37 15.37 -2.50
C GLY A 227 9.76 13.98 -2.73
N VAL A 228 9.20 13.43 -1.67
CA VAL A 228 8.55 12.13 -1.64
C VAL A 228 7.17 12.23 -1.00
N GLY A 229 6.40 11.13 -1.07
CA GLY A 229 5.09 11.04 -0.43
C GLY A 229 3.95 11.63 -1.27
N PRO A 230 2.77 11.72 -0.69
CA PRO A 230 1.54 12.08 -1.40
C PRO A 230 1.37 13.59 -1.59
N VAL A 231 2.46 14.35 -1.69
CA VAL A 231 2.43 15.80 -1.89
C VAL A 231 3.53 16.21 -2.86
N ILE A 232 3.18 17.02 -3.85
CA ILE A 232 4.13 17.70 -4.75
C ILE A 232 4.24 19.16 -4.30
N ILE A 233 5.46 19.66 -4.16
CA ILE A 233 5.73 21.08 -3.85
C ILE A 233 6.02 21.77 -5.18
N ALA A 234 5.11 22.61 -5.61
CA ALA A 234 5.22 23.41 -6.83
C ALA A 234 5.62 24.85 -6.52
N LYS A 235 6.36 25.47 -7.44
CA LYS A 235 6.74 26.90 -7.43
C LYS A 235 6.16 27.56 -8.69
N PRO A 236 4.85 27.83 -8.70
CA PRO A 236 4.24 28.54 -9.82
C PRO A 236 4.57 30.03 -9.78
N SER A 237 4.46 30.71 -10.91
CA SER A 237 4.59 32.18 -10.99
C SER A 237 3.44 32.92 -10.30
N ASP A 238 2.26 32.28 -10.20
CA ASP A 238 1.07 32.77 -9.50
C ASP A 238 0.53 31.69 -8.54
N PRO A 239 1.03 31.62 -7.30
CA PRO A 239 0.54 30.68 -6.29
C PRO A 239 -0.94 30.83 -5.96
N ALA A 240 -1.45 32.06 -5.93
CA ALA A 240 -2.85 32.34 -5.60
C ALA A 240 -3.79 31.86 -6.71
N GLY A 241 -3.43 32.11 -7.97
CA GLY A 241 -4.16 31.62 -9.13
C GLY A 241 -4.23 30.10 -9.19
N VAL A 242 -3.14 29.40 -8.85
CA VAL A 242 -3.12 27.93 -8.75
C VAL A 242 -4.10 27.41 -7.69
N VAL A 243 -4.10 28.01 -6.50
CA VAL A 243 -5.03 27.61 -5.42
C VAL A 243 -6.48 27.86 -5.84
N GLU A 244 -6.78 29.01 -6.46
CA GLU A 244 -8.13 29.31 -6.93
C GLU A 244 -8.58 28.42 -8.08
N ALA A 245 -7.70 28.10 -9.02
CA ALA A 245 -7.99 27.15 -10.10
C ALA A 245 -8.38 25.78 -9.52
N LEU A 246 -7.60 25.24 -8.58
CA LEU A 246 -7.90 23.97 -7.93
C LEU A 246 -9.21 23.99 -7.15
N ARG A 247 -9.49 25.10 -6.44
CA ARG A 247 -10.73 25.29 -5.70
C ARG A 247 -11.98 25.19 -6.60
N ARG A 248 -11.92 25.73 -7.82
CA ARG A 248 -13.02 25.63 -8.81
C ARG A 248 -13.33 24.20 -9.22
N TYR A 249 -12.33 23.31 -9.16
CA TYR A 249 -12.48 21.86 -9.43
C TYR A 249 -12.78 21.05 -8.16
N GLY A 250 -13.06 21.70 -7.03
CA GLY A 250 -13.33 21.04 -5.76
C GLY A 250 -12.11 20.36 -5.14
N LEU A 251 -10.91 20.87 -5.45
CA LEU A 251 -9.64 20.36 -4.94
C LEU A 251 -9.03 21.35 -3.96
N ALA A 252 -8.45 20.80 -2.88
CA ALA A 252 -7.69 21.59 -1.91
C ALA A 252 -6.23 21.68 -2.32
N ALA A 253 -5.61 22.83 -2.09
CA ALA A 253 -4.17 23.04 -2.13
C ALA A 253 -3.78 23.92 -0.95
N ASP A 254 -2.57 23.74 -0.46
CA ASP A 254 -2.05 24.47 0.69
C ASP A 254 -0.98 25.48 0.23
N PRO A 255 -1.27 26.78 0.28
CA PRO A 255 -0.29 27.81 -0.07
C PRO A 255 0.78 27.91 1.03
N ALA A 256 2.03 28.02 0.64
CA ALA A 256 3.19 28.14 1.52
C ALA A 256 4.17 29.19 0.99
N GLY A 257 3.80 30.48 1.09
CA GLY A 257 4.55 31.57 0.48
C GLY A 257 4.55 31.49 -1.05
N GLU A 258 5.71 31.46 -1.67
CA GLU A 258 5.87 31.27 -3.12
C GLU A 258 5.63 29.83 -3.60
N ARG A 259 5.29 28.92 -2.69
CA ARG A 259 5.09 27.51 -2.96
C ARG A 259 3.61 27.14 -2.83
N VAL A 260 3.22 26.08 -3.53
CA VAL A 260 1.91 25.44 -3.36
C VAL A 260 2.12 23.95 -3.13
N ARG A 261 1.52 23.41 -2.07
CA ARG A 261 1.50 21.99 -1.80
C ARG A 261 0.31 21.35 -2.51
N LEU A 262 0.57 20.49 -3.47
CA LEU A 262 -0.41 19.81 -4.29
C LEU A 262 -0.58 18.38 -3.79
N PRO A 263 -1.76 17.99 -3.28
CA PRO A 263 -1.98 16.62 -2.82
C PRO A 263 -2.05 15.67 -4.00
N VAL A 264 -1.42 14.50 -3.88
CA VAL A 264 -1.52 13.40 -4.81
C VAL A 264 -2.41 12.32 -4.21
N SER A 265 -3.42 11.94 -4.95
CA SER A 265 -4.36 10.87 -4.57
C SER A 265 -3.88 9.51 -5.08
N LEU A 266 -4.25 8.44 -4.39
CA LEU A 266 -4.17 7.08 -4.93
C LEU A 266 -5.15 6.89 -6.11
N LYS A 267 -6.21 7.72 -6.19
CA LYS A 267 -7.23 7.67 -7.24
C LYS A 267 -6.80 8.52 -8.44
N PRO A 268 -6.49 7.91 -9.60
CA PRO A 268 -6.03 8.63 -10.80
C PRO A 268 -6.98 9.74 -11.25
N GLU A 269 -8.28 9.51 -11.16
CA GLU A 269 -9.31 10.48 -11.57
C GLU A 269 -9.30 11.78 -10.76
N VAL A 270 -8.82 11.73 -9.50
CA VAL A 270 -8.62 12.94 -8.68
C VAL A 270 -7.41 13.73 -9.19
N ASN A 271 -6.35 13.02 -9.52
CA ASN A 271 -5.12 13.60 -10.06
C ASN A 271 -5.33 14.16 -11.47
N ASP A 272 -6.16 13.51 -12.30
CA ASP A 272 -6.53 14.01 -13.64
C ASP A 272 -7.32 15.31 -13.55
N ARG A 273 -8.22 15.44 -12.58
CA ARG A 273 -8.90 16.73 -12.30
C ARG A 273 -7.92 17.80 -11.85
N LEU A 274 -6.91 17.45 -11.04
CA LEU A 274 -5.85 18.37 -10.65
C LEU A 274 -5.07 18.86 -11.86
N LEU A 275 -4.65 17.95 -12.74
CA LEU A 275 -3.93 18.30 -13.97
C LEU A 275 -4.78 19.15 -14.89
N ALA A 276 -6.05 18.81 -15.10
CA ALA A 276 -6.99 19.58 -15.91
C ALA A 276 -7.21 21.00 -15.35
N ALA A 277 -7.36 21.13 -14.03
CA ALA A 277 -7.51 22.43 -13.35
C ALA A 277 -6.31 23.37 -13.59
N LEU A 278 -5.12 22.81 -13.76
CA LEU A 278 -3.87 23.52 -13.99
C LEU A 278 -3.49 23.65 -15.46
N GLY A 279 -4.33 23.14 -16.37
CA GLY A 279 -4.05 23.15 -17.82
C GLY A 279 -2.89 22.22 -18.23
N ALA A 280 -2.51 21.29 -17.38
CA ALA A 280 -1.51 20.28 -17.70
C ALA A 280 -2.14 19.14 -18.50
N ALA A 281 -1.48 18.73 -19.62
CA ALA A 281 -1.89 17.54 -20.33
C ALA A 281 -1.70 16.32 -19.41
N SER A 282 -2.78 15.60 -19.13
CA SER A 282 -2.68 14.34 -18.42
C SER A 282 -1.97 13.31 -19.32
N PRO A 283 -0.80 12.78 -18.96
CA PRO A 283 -0.34 11.55 -19.57
C PRO A 283 -1.42 10.51 -19.32
N ALA A 284 -1.78 9.68 -20.31
CA ALA A 284 -2.80 8.65 -20.13
C ALA A 284 -2.57 7.95 -18.77
N ALA A 285 -3.54 8.08 -17.89
CA ALA A 285 -3.41 7.52 -16.55
C ALA A 285 -3.10 6.03 -16.70
N ARG A 286 -1.90 5.59 -16.31
CA ARG A 286 -1.67 4.17 -16.08
C ARG A 286 -2.61 3.79 -14.95
N ARG A 287 -3.77 3.25 -15.31
CA ARG A 287 -4.78 2.80 -14.38
C ARG A 287 -4.11 1.80 -13.45
N ASN A 288 -4.27 1.99 -12.15
CA ASN A 288 -3.81 1.00 -11.18
C ASN A 288 -4.79 -0.17 -11.22
N ARG A 289 -4.58 -1.08 -12.19
CA ARG A 289 -5.43 -2.24 -12.39
C ARG A 289 -4.97 -3.37 -11.48
N THR A 290 -5.06 -3.11 -10.18
CA THR A 290 -4.80 -4.11 -9.13
C THR A 290 -6.12 -4.56 -8.51
N GLY A 291 -6.16 -5.81 -8.11
CA GLY A 291 -7.30 -6.38 -7.40
C GLY A 291 -6.84 -7.40 -6.39
N GLN A 292 -7.62 -7.54 -5.33
CA GLN A 292 -7.38 -8.51 -4.28
C GLN A 292 -8.69 -9.22 -3.91
N ALA A 293 -8.60 -10.51 -3.66
CA ALA A 293 -9.67 -11.30 -3.07
C ALA A 293 -9.13 -12.07 -1.86
N ILE A 294 -9.87 -12.01 -0.78
CA ILE A 294 -9.64 -12.83 0.41
C ILE A 294 -10.87 -13.70 0.58
N ARG A 295 -10.64 -15.02 0.69
CA ARG A 295 -11.69 -15.99 0.89
C ARG A 295 -11.33 -16.87 2.08
N ASP A 296 -12.18 -16.88 3.07
CA ASP A 296 -12.02 -17.69 4.29
C ASP A 296 -13.31 -18.50 4.47
N THR A 297 -13.19 -19.81 4.29
CA THR A 297 -14.29 -20.79 4.44
C THR A 297 -13.91 -21.81 5.50
N LYS A 298 -14.73 -22.82 5.70
CA LYS A 298 -14.37 -23.96 6.57
C LYS A 298 -13.35 -24.89 5.93
N GLU A 299 -13.20 -24.82 4.63
CA GLU A 299 -12.42 -25.74 3.79
C GLU A 299 -11.12 -25.11 3.30
N THR A 300 -11.13 -23.78 3.07
CA THR A 300 -10.00 -23.07 2.46
C THR A 300 -9.81 -21.69 3.07
N ARG A 301 -8.54 -21.26 3.15
CA ARG A 301 -8.15 -19.88 3.44
C ARG A 301 -7.26 -19.36 2.33
N ILE A 302 -7.74 -18.35 1.58
CA ILE A 302 -7.12 -17.91 0.34
C ILE A 302 -6.88 -16.40 0.37
N VAL A 303 -5.69 -16.01 -0.10
CA VAL A 303 -5.36 -14.63 -0.44
C VAL A 303 -4.88 -14.61 -1.89
N CYS A 304 -5.58 -13.88 -2.74
CA CYS A 304 -5.21 -13.67 -4.14
C CYS A 304 -5.06 -12.18 -4.43
N ALA A 305 -3.97 -11.78 -5.06
CA ALA A 305 -3.74 -10.43 -5.54
C ALA A 305 -3.22 -10.44 -6.96
N VAL A 306 -3.73 -9.54 -7.80
CA VAL A 306 -3.32 -9.37 -9.20
C VAL A 306 -2.94 -7.93 -9.50
N ASP A 307 -1.96 -7.73 -10.40
CA ASP A 307 -1.64 -6.43 -10.99
C ASP A 307 -1.55 -6.60 -12.52
N LEU A 308 -2.54 -6.06 -13.24
CA LEU A 308 -2.66 -6.20 -14.69
C LEU A 308 -1.66 -5.34 -15.47
N ASP A 309 -0.96 -4.45 -14.82
CA ASP A 309 0.01 -3.52 -15.41
C ASP A 309 1.47 -3.87 -15.07
N SER A 310 1.72 -4.95 -14.30
CA SER A 310 3.04 -5.44 -13.91
C SER A 310 3.21 -6.92 -14.30
N VAL A 311 4.35 -7.29 -14.86
CA VAL A 311 4.65 -8.69 -15.23
C VAL A 311 5.14 -9.55 -14.05
N GLY A 312 5.27 -9.01 -12.89
CA GLY A 312 5.73 -9.73 -11.69
C GLY A 312 5.57 -8.91 -10.42
N PRO A 313 5.74 -9.52 -9.24
CA PRO A 313 6.08 -10.91 -9.01
C PRO A 313 4.94 -11.89 -9.33
N VAL A 314 5.30 -13.13 -9.72
CA VAL A 314 4.38 -14.28 -9.80
C VAL A 314 4.75 -15.23 -8.68
N LYS A 315 3.79 -15.52 -7.79
CA LYS A 315 3.99 -16.44 -6.67
C LYS A 315 2.69 -17.17 -6.38
N ILE A 316 2.69 -18.48 -6.61
CA ILE A 316 1.51 -19.33 -6.47
C ILE A 316 1.85 -20.45 -5.48
N GLU A 317 1.07 -20.60 -4.45
CA GLU A 317 1.27 -21.54 -3.35
C GLU A 317 -0.10 -22.09 -2.91
N THR A 318 -0.65 -23.09 -3.65
CA THR A 318 -1.94 -23.71 -3.31
C THR A 318 -1.78 -25.06 -2.62
N GLY A 319 -0.59 -25.64 -2.67
CA GLY A 319 -0.31 -26.99 -2.20
C GLY A 319 -0.65 -28.07 -3.22
N VAL A 320 -1.17 -27.72 -4.41
CA VAL A 320 -1.40 -28.60 -5.56
C VAL A 320 -0.40 -28.20 -6.65
N GLY A 321 0.74 -28.90 -6.71
CA GLY A 321 1.90 -28.46 -7.50
C GLY A 321 1.63 -28.30 -8.99
N PHE A 322 0.85 -29.19 -9.59
CA PHE A 322 0.50 -29.05 -11.00
C PHE A 322 -0.45 -27.86 -11.24
N PHE A 323 -1.37 -27.58 -10.30
CA PHE A 323 -2.24 -26.43 -10.40
C PHE A 323 -1.48 -25.11 -10.21
N ASP A 324 -0.51 -25.07 -9.29
CA ASP A 324 0.38 -23.93 -9.12
C ASP A 324 1.06 -23.57 -10.45
N HIS A 325 1.65 -24.58 -11.11
CA HIS A 325 2.24 -24.43 -12.43
C HIS A 325 1.24 -23.95 -13.49
N MET A 326 -0.01 -24.41 -13.47
CA MET A 326 -1.04 -23.94 -14.41
C MET A 326 -1.40 -22.46 -14.23
N ILE A 327 -1.51 -22.00 -12.99
CA ILE A 327 -1.78 -20.56 -12.71
C ILE A 327 -0.56 -19.69 -13.05
N GLU A 328 0.66 -20.20 -12.87
CA GLU A 328 1.88 -19.54 -13.35
C GLU A 328 1.86 -19.36 -14.89
N GLN A 329 1.36 -20.35 -15.65
CA GLN A 329 1.17 -20.22 -17.10
C GLN A 329 0.20 -19.07 -17.43
N VAL A 330 -0.91 -18.95 -16.70
CA VAL A 330 -1.85 -17.83 -16.89
C VAL A 330 -1.15 -16.49 -16.67
N ALA A 331 -0.38 -16.34 -15.59
CA ALA A 331 0.36 -15.12 -15.30
C ALA A 331 1.42 -14.80 -16.36
N ALA A 332 2.27 -15.76 -16.69
CA ALA A 332 3.38 -15.59 -17.62
C ALA A 332 2.88 -15.24 -19.03
N HIS A 333 1.92 -15.99 -19.56
CA HIS A 333 1.35 -15.77 -20.88
C HIS A 333 0.38 -14.58 -20.92
N GLY A 334 -0.29 -14.31 -19.78
CA GLY A 334 -1.12 -13.13 -19.59
C GLY A 334 -0.31 -11.83 -19.50
N GLY A 335 0.94 -11.93 -19.07
CA GLY A 335 1.83 -10.78 -18.90
C GLY A 335 1.39 -9.87 -17.75
N PHE A 336 0.85 -10.45 -16.67
CA PHE A 336 0.46 -9.74 -15.47
C PHE A 336 0.85 -10.50 -14.20
N SER A 337 0.94 -9.79 -13.08
CA SER A 337 1.33 -10.35 -11.78
C SER A 337 0.17 -11.11 -11.13
N ILE A 338 0.45 -12.29 -10.56
CA ILE A 338 -0.46 -13.03 -9.67
C ILE A 338 0.32 -13.44 -8.42
N ARG A 339 -0.25 -13.14 -7.27
CA ARG A 339 0.16 -13.73 -5.98
C ARG A 339 -1.05 -14.43 -5.40
N LEU A 340 -0.94 -15.73 -5.22
CA LEU A 340 -2.01 -16.59 -4.74
C LEU A 340 -1.44 -17.54 -3.68
N SER A 341 -2.01 -17.51 -2.49
CA SER A 341 -1.73 -18.48 -1.45
C SER A 341 -3.03 -19.11 -0.95
N CYS A 342 -3.01 -20.39 -0.71
CA CYS A 342 -4.13 -21.15 -0.19
C CYS A 342 -3.67 -22.15 0.88
N GLU A 343 -4.38 -22.15 2.01
CA GLU A 343 -4.37 -23.23 2.99
C GLU A 343 -5.71 -23.96 2.85
N GLY A 344 -5.71 -25.14 2.23
CA GLY A 344 -6.90 -25.94 1.95
C GLY A 344 -6.87 -27.31 2.62
N ASP A 345 -8.02 -27.97 2.63
CA ASP A 345 -8.25 -29.30 3.20
C ASP A 345 -7.79 -30.43 2.26
N LEU A 346 -6.59 -30.33 1.70
CA LEU A 346 -5.99 -31.26 0.72
C LEU A 346 -5.98 -32.71 1.18
N HIS A 347 -6.10 -32.95 2.48
CA HIS A 347 -6.21 -34.29 3.05
C HIS A 347 -7.57 -34.96 2.76
N ILE A 348 -8.57 -34.17 2.34
CA ILE A 348 -9.88 -34.65 1.90
C ILE A 348 -9.88 -34.81 0.37
N ASP A 349 -9.77 -33.70 -0.37
CA ASP A 349 -9.74 -33.67 -1.84
C ASP A 349 -9.18 -32.31 -2.30
N PRO A 350 -8.37 -32.23 -3.37
CA PRO A 350 -7.91 -30.96 -3.93
C PRO A 350 -9.02 -30.12 -4.59
N HIS A 351 -10.23 -30.65 -4.75
CA HIS A 351 -11.36 -29.98 -5.41
C HIS A 351 -11.66 -28.60 -4.83
N HIS A 352 -11.90 -28.55 -3.50
CA HIS A 352 -12.23 -27.29 -2.81
C HIS A 352 -11.13 -26.24 -2.96
N THR A 353 -9.86 -26.66 -2.82
CA THR A 353 -8.70 -25.79 -3.00
C THR A 353 -8.65 -25.20 -4.41
N ILE A 354 -8.79 -26.02 -5.44
CA ILE A 354 -8.70 -25.61 -6.85
C ILE A 354 -9.87 -24.71 -7.24
N GLU A 355 -11.11 -25.09 -6.88
CA GLU A 355 -12.29 -24.30 -7.18
C GLU A 355 -12.24 -22.93 -6.49
N ASP A 356 -11.97 -22.91 -5.19
CA ASP A 356 -11.96 -21.68 -4.40
C ASP A 356 -10.82 -20.73 -4.82
N CYS A 357 -9.66 -21.27 -5.22
CA CYS A 357 -8.59 -20.48 -5.84
C CYS A 357 -9.02 -19.86 -7.17
N ALA A 358 -9.73 -20.59 -8.02
CA ALA A 358 -10.27 -20.03 -9.29
C ALA A 358 -11.31 -18.94 -9.04
N ILE A 359 -12.17 -19.11 -8.04
CA ILE A 359 -13.12 -18.09 -7.58
C ILE A 359 -12.38 -16.82 -7.13
N ALA A 360 -11.39 -16.96 -6.24
CA ALA A 360 -10.61 -15.84 -5.73
C ALA A 360 -9.84 -15.12 -6.84
N LEU A 361 -9.25 -15.84 -7.77
CA LEU A 361 -8.58 -15.25 -8.94
C LEU A 361 -9.56 -14.49 -9.83
N GLY A 362 -10.74 -15.05 -10.10
CA GLY A 362 -11.79 -14.36 -10.87
C GLY A 362 -12.25 -13.06 -10.21
N GLN A 363 -12.44 -13.08 -8.89
CA GLN A 363 -12.82 -11.89 -8.11
C GLN A 363 -11.72 -10.82 -8.12
N ALA A 364 -10.45 -11.21 -7.94
CA ALA A 364 -9.32 -10.30 -7.99
C ALA A 364 -9.17 -9.65 -9.38
N LEU A 365 -9.29 -10.43 -10.47
CA LEU A 365 -9.29 -9.93 -11.84
C LEU A 365 -10.46 -8.97 -12.11
N LYS A 366 -11.67 -9.30 -11.64
CA LYS A 366 -12.85 -8.44 -11.75
C LYS A 366 -12.64 -7.10 -11.05
N GLN A 367 -12.08 -7.11 -9.86
CA GLN A 367 -11.76 -5.91 -9.10
C GLN A 367 -10.70 -5.06 -9.84
N ALA A 368 -9.63 -5.69 -10.37
CA ALA A 368 -8.58 -5.02 -11.12
C ALA A 368 -9.09 -4.35 -12.40
N LEU A 369 -10.08 -4.96 -13.08
CA LEU A 369 -10.70 -4.42 -14.28
C LEU A 369 -11.63 -3.23 -14.00
N GLY A 370 -12.19 -3.13 -12.80
CA GLY A 370 -13.09 -2.06 -12.39
C GLY A 370 -14.24 -1.86 -13.39
N GLU A 371 -14.41 -0.64 -13.89
CA GLU A 371 -15.44 -0.26 -14.87
C GLU A 371 -15.20 -0.79 -16.31
N ARG A 372 -14.13 -1.53 -16.53
CA ARG A 372 -13.74 -2.06 -17.86
C ARG A 372 -13.61 -1.01 -18.96
N ARG A 373 -13.30 0.23 -18.60
CA ARG A 373 -13.12 1.32 -19.59
C ARG A 373 -11.84 1.13 -20.38
N GLY A 374 -11.92 1.33 -21.68
CA GLY A 374 -10.78 1.36 -22.60
C GLY A 374 -9.99 0.06 -22.69
N ILE A 375 -10.56 -1.07 -22.29
CA ILE A 375 -9.95 -2.39 -22.50
C ILE A 375 -10.27 -2.93 -23.89
N GLY A 376 -9.45 -3.89 -24.36
CA GLY A 376 -9.70 -4.59 -25.62
C GLY A 376 -10.96 -5.46 -25.59
N ARG A 377 -11.43 -5.84 -24.39
CA ARG A 377 -12.62 -6.62 -24.11
C ARG A 377 -12.57 -8.06 -24.61
N TYR A 378 -12.04 -8.31 -25.80
CA TYR A 378 -12.04 -9.60 -26.47
C TYR A 378 -10.64 -10.21 -26.56
N GLY A 379 -10.54 -11.55 -26.55
CA GLY A 379 -9.29 -12.27 -26.76
C GLY A 379 -9.52 -13.68 -27.32
N PHE A 380 -8.50 -14.20 -28.01
CA PHE A 380 -8.49 -15.47 -28.73
C PHE A 380 -7.15 -16.21 -28.60
N VAL A 381 -6.98 -17.47 -29.07
CA VAL A 381 -5.92 -18.28 -29.07
C VAL A 381 -5.24 -19.34 -29.73
N LEU A 382 -4.43 -20.32 -29.40
CA LEU A 382 -3.26 -20.92 -30.05
C LEU A 382 -2.98 -22.42 -29.75
N PRO A 383 -2.18 -23.16 -30.64
CA PRO A 383 -1.75 -24.54 -30.45
C PRO A 383 -0.56 -24.71 -29.52
N MET A 384 -0.36 -25.94 -29.00
CA MET A 384 0.80 -26.42 -28.27
C MET A 384 1.14 -27.85 -28.68
N ASP A 385 2.25 -28.01 -29.40
CA ASP A 385 2.69 -29.29 -30.00
C ASP A 385 1.53 -30.00 -30.74
N GLU A 386 1.16 -31.24 -30.37
CA GLU A 386 0.02 -31.97 -30.92
C GLU A 386 -1.32 -31.58 -30.34
N ALA A 387 -1.32 -30.80 -29.25
CA ALA A 387 -2.54 -30.25 -28.60
C ALA A 387 -2.89 -28.87 -29.15
N GLU A 388 -4.17 -28.63 -29.33
CA GLU A 388 -4.69 -27.31 -29.66
C GLU A 388 -5.75 -26.88 -28.67
N ALA A 389 -5.56 -25.71 -28.06
CA ALA A 389 -6.57 -25.06 -27.25
C ALA A 389 -7.00 -23.73 -27.88
N SER A 390 -8.28 -23.60 -28.13
CA SER A 390 -8.91 -22.34 -28.55
C SER A 390 -9.67 -21.75 -27.36
N VAL A 391 -9.29 -20.55 -26.93
CA VAL A 391 -9.98 -19.82 -25.85
C VAL A 391 -10.43 -18.48 -26.37
N SER A 392 -11.73 -18.19 -26.31
CA SER A 392 -12.30 -16.87 -26.58
C SER A 392 -12.90 -16.28 -25.31
N ILE A 393 -12.63 -14.99 -25.08
CA ILE A 393 -13.07 -14.26 -23.91
C ILE A 393 -13.86 -13.01 -24.33
N ASP A 394 -14.99 -12.77 -23.67
CA ASP A 394 -15.70 -11.49 -23.67
C ASP A 394 -15.89 -10.98 -22.23
N LEU A 395 -15.19 -9.92 -21.86
CA LEU A 395 -15.31 -9.27 -20.55
C LEU A 395 -16.57 -8.41 -20.45
N SER A 396 -17.71 -9.01 -20.76
CA SER A 396 -19.01 -8.33 -20.92
C SER A 396 -19.76 -8.08 -19.59
N GLY A 397 -19.24 -8.53 -18.46
CA GLY A 397 -19.96 -8.50 -17.19
C GLY A 397 -20.98 -9.64 -17.02
N ARG A 398 -21.23 -10.43 -18.08
CA ARG A 398 -22.18 -11.54 -18.10
C ARG A 398 -21.44 -12.87 -18.22
N PRO A 399 -21.43 -13.69 -17.15
CA PRO A 399 -20.73 -14.98 -17.19
C PRO A 399 -21.42 -15.97 -18.14
N TYR A 400 -20.61 -16.63 -18.96
CA TYR A 400 -21.07 -17.73 -19.79
C TYR A 400 -19.92 -18.69 -20.08
N PRO A 401 -19.66 -19.70 -19.22
CA PRO A 401 -18.62 -20.68 -19.43
C PRO A 401 -19.06 -21.76 -20.43
N VAL A 402 -18.18 -22.08 -21.38
CA VAL A 402 -18.30 -23.22 -22.29
C VAL A 402 -16.98 -23.95 -22.30
N PHE A 403 -17.01 -25.26 -22.12
CA PHE A 403 -15.84 -26.11 -22.20
C PHE A 403 -16.13 -27.33 -23.09
N GLU A 404 -15.40 -27.43 -24.20
CA GLU A 404 -15.49 -28.55 -25.14
C GLU A 404 -14.11 -29.24 -25.20
N GLY A 405 -14.02 -30.42 -24.66
CA GLY A 405 -12.81 -31.26 -24.63
C GLY A 405 -12.96 -32.38 -23.67
N ALA A 406 -12.18 -33.44 -23.88
CA ALA A 406 -12.18 -34.61 -23.03
C ALA A 406 -10.73 -34.99 -22.63
N PHE A 407 -10.58 -35.45 -21.40
CA PHE A 407 -9.34 -35.98 -20.88
C PHE A 407 -9.49 -37.46 -20.67
N ALA A 408 -8.51 -38.25 -21.14
CA ALA A 408 -8.47 -39.69 -20.98
C ALA A 408 -7.82 -40.13 -19.65
N THR A 409 -6.84 -39.32 -19.20
CA THR A 409 -6.10 -39.55 -17.97
C THR A 409 -6.77 -38.80 -16.82
N PRO A 410 -7.23 -39.47 -15.76
CA PRO A 410 -7.96 -38.77 -14.67
C PRO A 410 -7.07 -37.92 -13.79
N MET A 411 -5.76 -38.17 -13.73
CA MET A 411 -4.81 -37.46 -12.86
C MET A 411 -3.55 -37.05 -13.61
N LEU A 412 -3.07 -35.85 -13.36
CA LEU A 412 -1.76 -35.34 -13.78
C LEU A 412 -0.99 -34.92 -12.51
N GLY A 413 -0.13 -35.79 -12.01
CA GLY A 413 0.46 -35.61 -10.69
C GLY A 413 -0.63 -35.60 -9.60
N ASP A 414 -0.74 -34.51 -8.89
CA ASP A 414 -1.72 -34.23 -7.82
C ASP A 414 -3.00 -33.51 -8.33
N TYR A 415 -3.12 -33.30 -9.65
CA TYR A 415 -4.21 -32.58 -10.28
C TYR A 415 -5.18 -33.49 -11.02
N ARG A 416 -6.47 -33.34 -10.75
CA ARG A 416 -7.56 -34.02 -11.47
C ARG A 416 -7.88 -33.29 -12.75
N THR A 417 -7.83 -33.91 -13.88
CA THR A 417 -8.06 -33.29 -15.20
C THR A 417 -9.49 -32.81 -15.40
N ASP A 418 -10.48 -33.45 -14.79
CA ASP A 418 -11.90 -33.01 -14.81
C ASP A 418 -12.11 -31.63 -14.15
N LEU A 419 -11.21 -31.22 -13.23
CA LEU A 419 -11.26 -29.91 -12.60
C LEU A 419 -10.87 -28.77 -13.56
N THR A 420 -10.26 -29.03 -14.70
CA THR A 420 -9.95 -28.00 -15.70
C THR A 420 -11.20 -27.25 -16.17
N ALA A 421 -12.27 -27.99 -16.46
CA ALA A 421 -13.55 -27.36 -16.82
C ALA A 421 -14.19 -26.59 -15.65
N HIS A 422 -14.01 -27.08 -14.41
CA HIS A 422 -14.44 -26.39 -13.19
C HIS A 422 -13.70 -25.08 -12.98
N VAL A 423 -12.38 -25.06 -13.14
CA VAL A 423 -11.56 -23.83 -13.05
C VAL A 423 -12.06 -22.78 -14.05
N VAL A 424 -12.28 -23.16 -15.31
CA VAL A 424 -12.78 -22.25 -16.35
C VAL A 424 -14.16 -21.71 -15.96
N ARG A 425 -15.05 -22.54 -15.44
CA ARG A 425 -16.40 -22.13 -14.98
C ARG A 425 -16.30 -21.14 -13.82
N SER A 426 -15.60 -21.49 -12.75
CA SER A 426 -15.48 -20.67 -11.55
C SER A 426 -14.82 -19.34 -11.86
N LEU A 427 -13.80 -19.33 -12.73
CA LEU A 427 -13.17 -18.10 -13.21
C LEU A 427 -14.15 -17.25 -14.02
N ALA A 428 -14.88 -17.81 -14.98
CA ALA A 428 -15.83 -17.08 -15.83
C ALA A 428 -16.93 -16.42 -15.00
N GLU A 429 -17.50 -17.14 -14.05
CA GLU A 429 -18.59 -16.68 -13.18
C GLU A 429 -18.12 -15.53 -12.28
N ASN A 430 -16.95 -15.63 -11.67
CA ASN A 430 -16.44 -14.64 -10.72
C ASN A 430 -15.79 -13.43 -11.39
N LEU A 431 -15.18 -13.61 -12.57
CA LEU A 431 -14.70 -12.53 -13.42
C LEU A 431 -15.86 -11.75 -14.08
N GLY A 432 -16.99 -12.39 -14.26
CA GLY A 432 -18.12 -11.87 -15.03
C GLY A 432 -17.78 -11.81 -16.51
N ALA A 433 -17.37 -12.94 -17.09
CA ALA A 433 -16.93 -13.04 -18.48
C ALA A 433 -17.59 -14.25 -19.17
N ALA A 434 -17.85 -14.13 -20.47
CA ALA A 434 -18.03 -15.31 -21.29
C ALA A 434 -16.64 -15.87 -21.63
N ILE A 435 -16.41 -17.16 -21.32
CA ILE A 435 -15.16 -17.86 -21.64
C ILE A 435 -15.52 -19.18 -22.32
N HIS A 436 -15.17 -19.28 -23.59
CA HIS A 436 -15.37 -20.50 -24.37
C HIS A 436 -14.03 -21.18 -24.65
N VAL A 437 -13.91 -22.41 -24.26
CA VAL A 437 -12.72 -23.24 -24.42
C VAL A 437 -13.06 -24.43 -25.31
N ARG A 438 -12.20 -24.69 -26.29
CA ARG A 438 -12.14 -25.97 -27.04
C ARG A 438 -10.73 -26.49 -26.97
N VAL A 439 -10.58 -27.78 -26.66
CA VAL A 439 -9.26 -28.42 -26.59
C VAL A 439 -9.30 -29.79 -27.22
N THR A 440 -8.28 -30.08 -28.04
CA THR A 440 -8.02 -31.36 -28.68
C THR A 440 -6.55 -31.71 -28.53
N GLY A 441 -6.19 -32.98 -28.66
CA GLY A 441 -4.83 -33.48 -28.55
C GLY A 441 -4.81 -34.88 -27.96
N ASP A 442 -3.66 -35.51 -27.99
CA ASP A 442 -3.46 -36.88 -27.52
C ASP A 442 -2.95 -36.91 -26.06
N ASP A 443 -2.06 -35.98 -25.69
CA ASP A 443 -1.50 -35.92 -24.33
C ASP A 443 -2.33 -34.95 -23.46
N ASP A 444 -2.86 -35.46 -22.35
CA ASP A 444 -3.70 -34.68 -21.43
C ASP A 444 -2.91 -33.65 -20.66
N HIS A 445 -1.59 -33.84 -20.45
CA HIS A 445 -0.72 -32.78 -19.88
C HIS A 445 -0.65 -31.60 -20.86
N HIS A 446 -0.34 -31.86 -22.12
CA HIS A 446 -0.28 -30.83 -23.16
C HIS A 446 -1.63 -30.14 -23.37
N LYS A 447 -2.75 -30.90 -23.39
CA LYS A 447 -4.10 -30.31 -23.44
C LYS A 447 -4.38 -29.38 -22.28
N THR A 448 -4.07 -29.80 -21.06
CA THR A 448 -4.31 -28.98 -19.87
C THR A 448 -3.46 -27.71 -19.90
N GLU A 449 -2.17 -27.86 -20.16
CA GLU A 449 -1.24 -26.72 -20.22
C GLU A 449 -1.61 -25.76 -21.37
N ALA A 450 -2.01 -26.26 -22.54
CA ALA A 450 -2.47 -25.46 -23.65
C ALA A 450 -3.69 -24.59 -23.27
N VAL A 451 -4.65 -25.14 -22.52
CA VAL A 451 -5.82 -24.37 -22.03
C VAL A 451 -5.39 -23.20 -21.16
N PHE A 452 -4.50 -23.40 -20.17
CA PHE A 452 -4.07 -22.32 -19.26
C PHE A 452 -3.18 -21.27 -19.96
N LYS A 453 -2.29 -21.69 -20.86
CA LYS A 453 -1.51 -20.79 -21.70
C LYS A 453 -2.40 -19.94 -22.60
N ALA A 454 -3.37 -20.58 -23.25
CA ALA A 454 -4.33 -19.96 -24.12
C ALA A 454 -5.22 -18.98 -23.36
N LEU A 455 -5.67 -19.34 -22.17
CA LEU A 455 -6.41 -18.47 -21.27
C LEU A 455 -5.59 -17.22 -20.88
N GLY A 456 -4.32 -17.38 -20.52
CA GLY A 456 -3.42 -16.27 -20.25
C GLY A 456 -3.29 -15.33 -21.46
N ARG A 457 -3.07 -15.89 -22.66
CA ARG A 457 -2.96 -15.10 -23.91
C ARG A 457 -4.25 -14.38 -24.28
N ALA A 458 -5.40 -15.02 -24.12
CA ALA A 458 -6.70 -14.41 -24.35
C ALA A 458 -6.96 -13.27 -23.34
N LEU A 459 -6.66 -13.49 -22.07
CA LEU A 459 -6.72 -12.43 -21.05
C LEU A 459 -5.82 -11.24 -21.41
N ARG A 460 -4.58 -11.49 -21.82
CA ARG A 460 -3.64 -10.43 -22.22
C ARG A 460 -4.21 -9.51 -23.32
N GLN A 461 -4.91 -10.09 -24.28
CA GLN A 461 -5.57 -9.31 -25.34
C GLN A 461 -6.78 -8.55 -24.78
N ALA A 462 -7.64 -9.24 -24.03
CA ALA A 462 -8.88 -8.68 -23.51
C ALA A 462 -8.68 -7.54 -22.50
N ILE A 463 -7.64 -7.61 -21.67
CA ILE A 463 -7.31 -6.61 -20.65
C ILE A 463 -6.46 -5.44 -21.17
N ARG A 464 -5.98 -5.51 -22.42
CA ARG A 464 -5.15 -4.46 -23.02
C ARG A 464 -5.93 -3.14 -23.03
N VAL A 465 -5.28 -2.06 -22.61
CA VAL A 465 -5.86 -0.72 -22.67
C VAL A 465 -5.75 -0.18 -24.10
N GLU A 466 -6.86 0.13 -24.74
CA GLU A 466 -6.96 0.61 -26.13
C GLU A 466 -7.61 2.00 -26.22
N GLY A 467 -8.06 2.57 -25.08
CA GLY A 467 -8.68 3.88 -25.05
C GLY A 467 -9.31 4.20 -23.69
N ASP A 468 -10.23 5.16 -23.67
CA ASP A 468 -10.87 5.64 -22.44
C ASP A 468 -12.38 5.41 -22.39
N VAL A 469 -12.96 4.83 -23.43
CA VAL A 469 -14.41 4.61 -23.55
C VAL A 469 -14.75 3.18 -23.08
N VAL A 470 -15.95 3.00 -22.53
CA VAL A 470 -16.47 1.65 -22.30
C VAL A 470 -16.72 0.99 -23.66
N PRO A 471 -16.08 -0.16 -23.98
CA PRO A 471 -16.20 -0.80 -25.30
C PRO A 471 -17.55 -1.52 -25.42
N SER A 472 -18.64 -0.75 -25.40
CA SER A 472 -20.01 -1.22 -25.48
C SER A 472 -20.89 -0.17 -26.15
N THR A 473 -21.70 -0.59 -27.14
CA THR A 473 -22.70 0.27 -27.77
C THR A 473 -23.82 0.68 -26.81
N LYS A 474 -23.97 -0.02 -25.65
CA LYS A 474 -24.93 0.29 -24.60
C LYS A 474 -24.35 1.25 -23.55
N GLY A 475 -23.07 1.64 -23.63
CA GLY A 475 -22.40 2.53 -22.69
C GLY A 475 -22.07 1.90 -21.32
N LEU A 476 -22.36 0.61 -21.12
CA LEU A 476 -22.07 -0.16 -19.90
C LEU A 476 -21.71 -1.62 -20.25
N LEU A 477 -20.97 -2.27 -19.35
CA LEU A 477 -20.60 -3.68 -19.43
C LEU A 477 -20.96 -4.39 -18.11
#